data_e2b8a1af9b9cdab4caf4bcd666e3ef33
#
_entry.id   e2b8a1af9b9cdab4caf4bcd666e3ef33
#
_cell.length_a   1.000
_cell.length_b   1.000
_cell.length_c   1.000
_cell.angle_alpha   90.00
_cell.angle_beta   90.00
_cell.angle_gamma   90.00
#
_symmetry.space_group_name_H-M   'P 1'
#
loop_
_entity.id
_entity.type
_entity.pdbx_description
1 polymer ?
#
loop_
_entity_poly.entity_id
_entity_poly.type
_entity_poly.pdbx_seq_one_letter_code
_entity_poly.pdbx_strand_id
1 'polypeptide(L)'
;TTITKGLKKIGILKGNLNQLIEKEAYKTFYMHGIGHWLGMDVHDVGSYNNKKGDAREFEPGMVITVEPGIYISKKLKQVDNKWKGIGIRIEDDVLVTKNGNEVLSSKLPKEIADIEAAMLTV
;
A
#
# COMPACT_ATOMS: atom_id res chain seq x y z
N THR A 1 -9.28 5.07 4.19
CA THR A 1 -10.38 5.59 3.32
C THR A 1 -10.21 5.15 1.86
N THR A 2 -9.09 5.40 1.19
CA THR A 2 -8.87 5.11 -0.24
C THR A 2 -9.07 3.63 -0.58
N ILE A 3 -8.41 2.73 0.15
CA ILE A 3 -8.54 1.28 -0.03
C ILE A 3 -9.99 0.82 0.15
N THR A 4 -10.68 1.30 1.20
CA THR A 4 -12.09 0.95 1.45
C THR A 4 -12.98 1.38 0.28
N LYS A 5 -12.79 2.60 -0.25
CA LYS A 5 -13.51 3.08 -1.44
C LYS A 5 -13.24 2.21 -2.67
N GLY A 6 -11.98 1.86 -2.91
CA GLY A 6 -11.58 0.98 -4.01
C GLY A 6 -12.21 -0.40 -3.93
N LEU A 7 -12.08 -1.08 -2.79
CA LEU A 7 -12.67 -2.39 -2.54
C LEU A 7 -14.21 -2.39 -2.67
N LYS A 8 -14.87 -1.29 -2.25
CA LYS A 8 -16.31 -1.11 -2.45
C LYS A 8 -16.65 -0.92 -3.94
N LYS A 9 -15.87 -0.11 -4.66
CA LYS A 9 -16.08 0.15 -6.11
C LYS A 9 -16.04 -1.14 -6.94
N ILE A 10 -15.13 -2.04 -6.63
CA ILE A 10 -15.00 -3.34 -7.32
C ILE A 10 -15.89 -4.44 -6.75
N GLY A 11 -16.76 -4.12 -5.77
CA GLY A 11 -17.78 -5.03 -5.22
C GLY A 11 -17.29 -6.04 -4.19
N ILE A 12 -16.03 -5.95 -3.73
CA ILE A 12 -15.48 -6.81 -2.67
C ILE A 12 -16.06 -6.43 -1.31
N LEU A 13 -16.14 -5.14 -1.00
CA LEU A 13 -16.83 -4.63 0.18
C LEU A 13 -18.24 -4.14 -0.18
N LYS A 14 -19.24 -4.51 0.63
CA LYS A 14 -20.65 -4.13 0.47
C LYS A 14 -21.14 -3.39 1.70
N GLY A 15 -22.02 -2.41 1.51
CA GLY A 15 -22.65 -1.66 2.60
C GLY A 15 -22.35 -0.15 2.58
N ASN A 16 -22.66 0.52 3.68
CA ASN A 16 -22.43 1.95 3.85
C ASN A 16 -20.94 2.25 4.00
N LEU A 17 -20.43 3.21 3.23
CA LEU A 17 -18.99 3.53 3.19
C LEU A 17 -18.44 4.00 4.53
N ASN A 18 -19.20 4.86 5.25
CA ASN A 18 -18.74 5.39 6.53
C ASN A 18 -18.60 4.27 7.58
N GLN A 19 -19.59 3.37 7.62
CA GLN A 19 -19.55 2.20 8.50
C GLN A 19 -18.38 1.24 8.15
N LEU A 20 -18.08 1.06 6.87
CA LEU A 20 -16.96 0.24 6.42
C LEU A 20 -15.62 0.85 6.82
N ILE A 21 -15.51 2.18 6.78
CA ILE A 21 -14.31 2.91 7.22
C ILE A 21 -14.16 2.82 8.74
N GLU A 22 -15.22 3.10 9.48
CA GLU A 22 -15.25 3.04 10.94
C GLU A 22 -14.88 1.66 11.50
N LYS A 23 -15.41 0.60 10.85
CA LYS A 23 -15.10 -0.80 11.20
C LYS A 23 -13.78 -1.30 10.62
N GLU A 24 -13.04 -0.46 9.94
CA GLU A 24 -11.78 -0.81 9.26
C GLU A 24 -11.90 -2.10 8.40
N ALA A 25 -13.04 -2.27 7.71
CA ALA A 25 -13.36 -3.48 6.96
C ALA A 25 -12.31 -3.86 5.90
N TYR A 26 -11.49 -2.89 5.47
CA TYR A 26 -10.37 -3.11 4.56
C TYR A 26 -9.27 -4.01 5.15
N LYS A 27 -9.13 -4.10 6.48
CA LYS A 27 -8.07 -4.89 7.15
C LYS A 27 -8.16 -6.38 6.84
N THR A 28 -9.32 -6.88 6.43
CA THR A 28 -9.48 -8.26 5.93
C THR A 28 -8.65 -8.52 4.66
N PHE A 29 -8.36 -7.48 3.89
CA PHE A 29 -7.69 -7.54 2.57
C PHE A 29 -6.34 -6.82 2.56
N TYR A 30 -6.06 -6.00 3.57
CA TYR A 30 -4.86 -5.20 3.72
C TYR A 30 -4.48 -5.15 5.20
N MET A 31 -3.55 -6.01 5.60
CA MET A 31 -3.27 -6.31 7.00
C MET A 31 -1.91 -5.79 7.49
N HIS A 32 -1.15 -5.07 6.67
CA HIS A 32 0.15 -4.52 7.05
C HIS A 32 0.17 -2.99 6.97
N GLY A 33 1.26 -2.36 7.41
CA GLY A 33 1.50 -0.93 7.28
C GLY A 33 1.60 -0.47 5.84
N ILE A 34 1.49 0.83 5.62
CA ILE A 34 1.61 1.43 4.28
C ILE A 34 3.06 1.49 3.81
N GLY A 35 4.03 1.42 4.72
CA GLY A 35 5.44 1.54 4.43
C GLY A 35 6.31 1.46 5.67
N HIS A 36 7.60 1.47 5.48
CA HIS A 36 8.63 1.43 6.52
C HIS A 36 9.83 2.31 6.15
N TRP A 37 10.73 2.54 7.11
CA TRP A 37 12.01 3.20 6.85
C TRP A 37 12.85 2.34 5.92
N LEU A 38 13.49 2.99 4.98
CA LEU A 38 14.45 2.41 4.03
C LEU A 38 15.78 3.16 4.16
N GLY A 39 16.87 2.42 4.34
CA GLY A 39 18.19 2.99 4.52
C GLY A 39 19.28 1.98 4.19
N MET A 40 20.24 1.76 5.09
CA MET A 40 21.26 0.72 4.90
C MET A 40 20.64 -0.67 4.89
N ASP A 41 19.58 -0.86 5.66
CA ASP A 41 18.76 -2.07 5.63
C ASP A 41 17.43 -1.81 4.92
N VAL A 42 16.86 -2.85 4.30
CA VAL A 42 15.55 -2.78 3.63
C VAL A 42 14.46 -2.39 4.64
N HIS A 43 14.45 -3.00 5.82
CA HIS A 43 13.66 -2.58 6.97
C HIS A 43 14.58 -1.87 7.95
N ASP A 44 14.87 -0.60 7.66
CA ASP A 44 15.85 0.14 8.43
C ASP A 44 15.29 0.58 9.78
N VAL A 45 16.20 0.81 10.71
CA VAL A 45 15.88 1.26 12.06
C VAL A 45 15.36 2.70 12.03
N GLY A 46 14.38 2.97 12.88
CA GLY A 46 13.83 4.32 12.98
C GLY A 46 12.57 4.35 13.84
N SER A 47 12.35 5.45 14.54
CA SER A 47 11.13 5.64 15.29
C SER A 47 10.02 6.19 14.41
N TYR A 48 8.83 5.60 14.46
CA TYR A 48 7.62 6.13 13.82
C TYR A 48 6.90 7.17 14.69
N ASN A 49 7.30 7.26 15.95
CA ASN A 49 6.73 8.22 16.89
C ASN A 49 7.80 9.21 17.36
N ASN A 50 7.35 10.42 17.69
CA ASN A 50 8.18 11.41 18.37
C ASN A 50 8.35 11.04 19.87
N LYS A 51 9.16 11.83 20.61
CA LYS A 51 9.42 11.60 22.04
C LYS A 51 8.16 11.71 22.92
N LYS A 52 7.08 12.30 22.42
CA LYS A 52 5.79 12.43 23.12
C LYS A 52 4.83 11.28 22.82
N GLY A 53 5.19 10.38 21.91
CA GLY A 53 4.35 9.27 21.47
C GLY A 53 3.42 9.59 20.30
N ASP A 54 3.44 10.82 19.78
CA ASP A 54 2.69 11.20 18.57
C ASP A 54 3.40 10.67 17.32
N ALA A 55 2.68 10.58 16.21
CA ALA A 55 3.28 10.24 14.92
C ALA A 55 4.40 11.23 14.57
N ARG A 56 5.54 10.70 14.15
CA ARG A 56 6.67 11.51 13.72
C ARG A 56 6.34 12.19 12.40
N GLU A 57 6.59 13.49 12.31
CA GLU A 57 6.50 14.23 11.06
C GLU A 57 7.65 13.85 10.12
N PHE A 58 7.36 13.86 8.84
CA PHE A 58 8.39 13.63 7.83
C PHE A 58 9.31 14.85 7.71
N GLU A 59 10.61 14.58 7.65
CA GLU A 59 11.65 15.58 7.47
C GLU A 59 12.40 15.33 6.15
N PRO A 60 12.88 16.37 5.47
CA PRO A 60 13.69 16.22 4.27
C PRO A 60 14.91 15.30 4.49
N GLY A 61 15.13 14.38 3.59
CA GLY A 61 16.18 13.36 3.67
C GLY A 61 15.71 12.01 4.21
N MET A 62 14.50 11.91 4.74
CA MET A 62 13.93 10.62 5.10
C MET A 62 13.56 9.83 3.85
N VAL A 63 13.83 8.52 3.86
CA VAL A 63 13.42 7.59 2.81
C VAL A 63 12.51 6.54 3.43
N ILE A 64 11.37 6.32 2.78
CA ILE A 64 10.37 5.34 3.20
C ILE A 64 9.87 4.56 1.98
N THR A 65 9.39 3.35 2.21
CA THR A 65 8.57 2.64 1.23
C THR A 65 7.13 3.14 1.29
N VAL A 66 6.43 3.08 0.17
CA VAL A 66 4.97 3.23 0.06
C VAL A 66 4.45 2.02 -0.69
N GLU A 67 3.91 1.05 0.03
CA GLU A 67 3.67 -0.31 -0.45
C GLU A 67 2.26 -0.85 -0.16
N PRO A 68 1.20 -0.15 -0.59
CA PRO A 68 -0.14 -0.68 -0.41
C PRO A 68 -0.30 -2.03 -1.12
N GLY A 69 -0.97 -2.98 -0.45
CA GLY A 69 -1.22 -4.30 -0.99
C GLY A 69 -2.63 -4.79 -0.71
N ILE A 70 -3.19 -5.56 -1.64
CA ILE A 70 -4.49 -6.21 -1.48
C ILE A 70 -4.30 -7.70 -1.62
N TYR A 71 -4.79 -8.45 -0.62
CA TYR A 71 -4.64 -9.90 -0.55
C TYR A 71 -5.98 -10.55 -0.27
N ILE A 72 -6.44 -11.41 -1.18
CA ILE A 72 -7.76 -12.02 -1.12
C ILE A 72 -7.62 -13.53 -0.93
N SER A 73 -7.68 -13.96 0.33
CA SER A 73 -7.54 -15.37 0.67
C SER A 73 -8.60 -16.25 -0.01
N LYS A 74 -8.19 -17.41 -0.48
CA LYS A 74 -9.11 -18.45 -1.01
C LYS A 74 -10.15 -18.90 0.01
N LYS A 75 -9.89 -18.70 1.32
CA LYS A 75 -10.78 -19.11 2.43
C LYS A 75 -11.94 -18.14 2.67
N LEU A 76 -11.93 -16.94 2.09
CA LEU A 76 -12.98 -15.93 2.30
C LEU A 76 -14.27 -16.33 1.60
N LYS A 77 -15.29 -16.70 2.39
CA LYS A 77 -16.59 -17.16 1.86
C LYS A 77 -17.44 -16.03 1.27
N GLN A 78 -17.25 -14.81 1.78
CA GLN A 78 -18.05 -13.62 1.42
C GLN A 78 -17.59 -12.92 0.14
N VAL A 79 -16.53 -13.42 -0.52
CA VAL A 79 -15.95 -12.82 -1.71
C VAL A 79 -16.18 -13.73 -2.90
N ASP A 80 -16.52 -13.15 -4.05
CA ASP A 80 -16.68 -13.85 -5.33
C ASP A 80 -15.44 -14.68 -5.67
N ASN A 81 -15.64 -15.86 -6.24
CA ASN A 81 -14.56 -16.77 -6.60
C ASN A 81 -13.53 -16.16 -7.55
N LYS A 82 -13.96 -15.27 -8.44
CA LYS A 82 -13.08 -14.57 -9.39
C LYS A 82 -11.96 -13.75 -8.72
N TRP A 83 -12.15 -13.32 -7.46
CA TRP A 83 -11.18 -12.55 -6.71
C TRP A 83 -10.26 -13.38 -5.82
N LYS A 84 -10.65 -14.63 -5.54
CA LYS A 84 -9.95 -15.48 -4.57
C LYS A 84 -8.56 -15.88 -5.03
N GLY A 85 -7.59 -15.76 -4.13
CA GLY A 85 -6.19 -16.11 -4.39
C GLY A 85 -5.40 -15.01 -5.07
N ILE A 86 -5.99 -13.82 -5.28
CA ILE A 86 -5.28 -12.66 -5.82
C ILE A 86 -4.55 -11.97 -4.68
N GLY A 87 -3.26 -11.68 -4.91
CA GLY A 87 -2.44 -10.81 -4.07
C GLY A 87 -1.65 -9.87 -4.94
N ILE A 88 -1.78 -8.56 -4.72
CA ILE A 88 -1.06 -7.54 -5.47
C ILE A 88 -0.53 -6.50 -4.47
N ARG A 89 0.77 -6.20 -4.56
CA ARG A 89 1.43 -5.08 -3.90
C ARG A 89 2.10 -4.23 -4.98
N ILE A 90 1.96 -2.93 -4.87
CA ILE A 90 2.72 -1.97 -5.66
C ILE A 90 3.51 -1.14 -4.67
N GLU A 91 4.81 -1.05 -4.88
CA GLU A 91 5.75 -0.45 -3.93
C GLU A 91 6.59 0.60 -4.62
N ASP A 92 6.72 1.75 -3.97
CA ASP A 92 7.63 2.81 -4.33
C ASP A 92 8.55 3.16 -3.16
N ASP A 93 9.81 3.45 -3.49
CA ASP A 93 10.78 4.06 -2.60
C ASP A 93 10.67 5.57 -2.74
N VAL A 94 10.42 6.26 -1.64
CA VAL A 94 10.10 7.67 -1.64
C VAL A 94 11.04 8.46 -0.75
N LEU A 95 11.77 9.39 -1.35
CA LEU A 95 12.57 10.39 -0.64
C LEU A 95 11.70 11.60 -0.28
N VAL A 96 11.69 11.96 0.98
CA VAL A 96 11.07 13.21 1.45
C VAL A 96 11.99 14.38 1.13
N THR A 97 11.47 15.41 0.46
CA THR A 97 12.21 16.62 0.09
C THR A 97 11.64 17.84 0.81
N LYS A 98 12.33 18.99 0.72
CA LYS A 98 11.84 20.26 1.32
C LYS A 98 10.47 20.70 0.79
N ASN A 99 10.14 20.37 -0.45
CA ASN A 99 8.96 20.87 -1.15
C ASN A 99 7.97 19.75 -1.54
N GLY A 100 8.13 18.54 -1.01
CA GLY A 100 7.28 17.40 -1.32
C GLY A 100 8.04 16.09 -1.24
N ASN A 101 8.06 15.33 -2.32
CA ASN A 101 8.74 14.04 -2.38
C ASN A 101 9.34 13.76 -3.76
N GLU A 102 10.24 12.79 -3.81
CA GLU A 102 10.79 12.21 -5.03
C GLU A 102 10.61 10.69 -4.98
N VAL A 103 10.05 10.12 -6.03
CA VAL A 103 9.88 8.66 -6.17
C VAL A 103 11.14 8.08 -6.80
N LEU A 104 12.00 7.47 -5.99
CA LEU A 104 13.29 6.90 -6.42
C LEU A 104 13.11 5.74 -7.39
N SER A 105 12.05 4.95 -7.21
CA SER A 105 11.66 3.81 -8.05
C SER A 105 10.81 4.20 -9.28
N SER A 106 10.75 5.48 -9.64
CA SER A 106 9.88 6.00 -10.71
C SER A 106 10.08 5.35 -12.09
N LYS A 107 11.26 4.81 -12.35
CA LYS A 107 11.59 4.14 -13.62
C LYS A 107 11.10 2.69 -13.71
N LEU A 108 10.65 2.09 -12.59
CA LEU A 108 10.11 0.74 -12.58
C LEU A 108 8.68 0.74 -13.13
N PRO A 109 8.34 -0.18 -14.04
CA PRO A 109 7.00 -0.27 -14.58
C PRO A 109 6.00 -0.70 -13.48
N LYS A 110 4.87 0.01 -13.40
CA LYS A 110 3.78 -0.26 -12.44
C LYS A 110 2.43 -0.38 -13.13
N GLU A 111 2.28 0.26 -14.28
CA GLU A 111 1.06 0.13 -15.08
C GLU A 111 0.99 -1.23 -15.77
N ILE A 112 -0.21 -1.77 -15.92
CA ILE A 112 -0.43 -3.10 -16.49
C ILE A 112 0.24 -3.25 -17.85
N ALA A 113 0.04 -2.28 -18.75
CA ALA A 113 0.59 -2.31 -20.10
C ALA A 113 2.13 -2.32 -20.11
N ASP A 114 2.76 -1.56 -19.20
CA ASP A 114 4.21 -1.47 -19.12
C ASP A 114 4.82 -2.77 -18.55
N ILE A 115 4.14 -3.38 -17.57
CA ILE A 115 4.55 -4.68 -17.01
C ILE A 115 4.42 -5.77 -18.08
N GLU A 116 3.29 -5.82 -18.79
CA GLU A 116 3.07 -6.79 -19.88
C GLU A 116 4.11 -6.62 -20.99
N ALA A 117 4.42 -5.38 -21.39
CA ALA A 117 5.45 -5.10 -22.38
C ALA A 117 6.84 -5.55 -21.92
N ALA A 118 7.21 -5.31 -20.67
CA ALA A 118 8.47 -5.76 -20.10
C ALA A 118 8.59 -7.30 -20.07
N MET A 119 7.50 -8.02 -19.84
CA MET A 119 7.45 -9.49 -19.82
C MET A 119 7.58 -10.11 -21.21
N LEU A 120 7.24 -9.39 -22.28
CA LEU A 120 7.35 -9.88 -23.66
C LEU A 120 8.76 -9.76 -24.24
N THR A 121 9.66 -9.05 -23.57
CA THR A 121 11.04 -8.81 -24.03
C THR A 121 12.08 -9.76 -23.41
N VAL A 122 11.63 -10.82 -22.73
CA VAL A 122 12.50 -11.86 -22.11
C VAL A 122 12.55 -13.10 -22.95
#